data_0a9e059bd6df07dbbc9afec9c412ad52
#
_entry.id   0a9e059bd6df07dbbc9afec9c412ad52
#
_cell.length_a   1.000
_cell.length_b   1.000
_cell.length_c   1.000
_cell.angle_alpha   90.00
_cell.angle_beta   90.00
_cell.angle_gamma   90.00
#
_symmetry.space_group_name_H-M   'P 1'
#
loop_
_entity.id
_entity.type
_entity.pdbx_description
1 polymer ?
#
loop_
_entity_poly.entity_id
_entity_poly.type
_entity_poly.pdbx_seq_one_letter_code
_entity_poly.pdbx_strand_id
1 'polypeptide(L)'
;MCKETAIAPAEHAKPAPAHAAAPQEGVSELATAEDWLDLVANSGLSGPSRQLAANAAFISCQHGTLKLGLSPGFEYLRSERALAALGEMLQKALGQAPKIVVETVETEHVPAETLHQRADRQRGERQQVAEAVFMDDPEVQVLIQQHGARVVCDSIRSFDE
;
A
#
# COMPACT_ATOMS: atom_id res chain seq x y z
N MET A 1 71.94 12.85 -18.94
CA MET A 1 71.75 12.57 -17.53
C MET A 1 70.34 12.15 -17.29
N CYS A 2 70.16 10.89 -16.98
CA CYS A 2 68.91 10.21 -16.84
C CYS A 2 68.18 10.62 -15.57
N LYS A 3 66.84 10.77 -15.67
CA LYS A 3 65.98 10.58 -14.51
C LYS A 3 64.74 9.81 -14.92
N GLU A 4 64.77 8.67 -14.51
CA GLU A 4 63.79 7.61 -14.41
C GLU A 4 62.59 8.07 -13.58
N THR A 5 61.41 8.00 -14.18
CA THR A 5 60.19 8.25 -13.48
C THR A 5 59.48 6.95 -13.25
N ALA A 6 59.44 6.51 -12.01
CA ALA A 6 58.77 5.32 -11.56
C ALA A 6 57.25 5.49 -11.68
N ILE A 7 56.68 4.54 -12.36
CA ILE A 7 55.23 4.38 -12.49
C ILE A 7 54.75 3.55 -11.28
N ALA A 8 53.93 4.16 -10.42
CA ALA A 8 53.20 3.48 -9.37
C ALA A 8 51.94 2.82 -9.97
N PRO A 9 51.60 1.60 -9.65
CA PRO A 9 50.39 0.96 -10.12
C PRO A 9 49.17 1.49 -9.36
N ALA A 10 48.20 1.94 -10.12
CA ALA A 10 46.88 2.33 -9.61
C ALA A 10 46.14 1.10 -9.10
N GLU A 11 45.91 1.09 -7.83
CA GLU A 11 45.07 0.14 -7.13
C GLU A 11 43.60 0.36 -7.54
N HIS A 12 43.01 -0.65 -8.13
CA HIS A 12 41.61 -0.70 -8.49
C HIS A 12 40.76 -0.76 -7.24
N ALA A 13 40.35 0.36 -6.73
CA ALA A 13 39.23 0.46 -5.81
C ALA A 13 37.92 0.12 -6.55
N LYS A 14 37.45 -1.09 -6.30
CA LYS A 14 36.10 -1.56 -6.67
C LYS A 14 35.07 -0.64 -6.05
N PRO A 15 34.22 0.06 -6.81
CA PRO A 15 33.13 0.79 -6.23
C PRO A 15 32.10 -0.20 -5.71
N ALA A 16 31.91 -0.24 -4.41
CA ALA A 16 30.76 -0.86 -3.82
C ALA A 16 29.48 -0.19 -4.40
N PRO A 17 28.42 -0.97 -4.70
CA PRO A 17 27.18 -0.36 -5.10
C PRO A 17 26.67 0.43 -3.89
N ALA A 18 26.81 1.72 -3.94
CA ALA A 18 26.05 2.60 -3.11
C ALA A 18 24.59 2.35 -3.46
N HIS A 19 23.87 1.69 -2.55
CA HIS A 19 22.44 1.84 -2.49
C HIS A 19 22.19 3.34 -2.26
N ALA A 20 22.05 4.05 -3.34
CA ALA A 20 21.43 5.34 -3.32
C ALA A 20 20.01 5.05 -2.84
N ALA A 21 19.77 5.30 -1.55
CA ALA A 21 18.43 5.57 -1.10
C ALA A 21 17.96 6.70 -2.02
N ALA A 22 17.02 6.37 -2.91
CA ALA A 22 16.31 7.38 -3.65
C ALA A 22 15.79 8.36 -2.61
N PRO A 23 15.97 9.68 -2.77
CA PRO A 23 15.28 10.62 -1.92
C PRO A 23 13.81 10.26 -2.08
N GLN A 24 13.18 9.86 -0.97
CA GLN A 24 11.75 9.83 -0.89
C GLN A 24 11.36 11.30 -1.09
N GLU A 25 10.97 11.63 -2.30
CA GLU A 25 10.32 12.89 -2.59
C GLU A 25 9.10 12.91 -1.69
N GLY A 26 9.22 13.65 -0.59
CA GLY A 26 8.12 13.85 0.32
C GLY A 26 6.95 14.32 -0.51
N VAL A 27 5.84 13.62 -0.46
CA VAL A 27 4.61 14.01 -1.13
C VAL A 27 4.25 15.38 -0.59
N SER A 28 4.64 16.41 -1.32
CA SER A 28 4.52 17.81 -0.85
C SER A 28 3.06 18.28 -0.79
N GLU A 29 2.16 17.56 -1.44
CA GLU A 29 0.72 17.79 -1.43
C GLU A 29 -0.01 16.47 -1.71
N LEU A 30 -1.02 16.18 -0.88
CA LEU A 30 -1.98 15.11 -1.16
C LEU A 30 -2.99 15.64 -2.18
N ALA A 31 -2.75 15.37 -3.46
CA ALA A 31 -3.61 15.83 -4.53
C ALA A 31 -4.65 14.78 -4.93
N THR A 32 -4.31 13.50 -4.80
CA THR A 32 -5.10 12.38 -5.30
C THR A 32 -5.39 11.34 -4.22
N ALA A 33 -6.38 10.49 -4.50
CA ALA A 33 -6.68 9.34 -3.67
C ALA A 33 -5.53 8.31 -3.65
N GLU A 34 -4.80 8.18 -4.77
CA GLU A 34 -3.63 7.29 -4.86
C GLU A 34 -2.51 7.75 -3.93
N ASP A 35 -2.22 9.06 -3.89
CA ASP A 35 -1.22 9.63 -2.96
C ASP A 35 -1.58 9.31 -1.50
N TRP A 36 -2.88 9.35 -1.17
CA TRP A 36 -3.38 8.97 0.14
C TRP A 36 -3.15 7.49 0.45
N LEU A 37 -3.51 6.61 -0.49
CA LEU A 37 -3.36 5.17 -0.33
C LEU A 37 -1.88 4.77 -0.16
N ASP A 38 -0.99 5.34 -0.96
CA ASP A 38 0.44 5.08 -0.89
C ASP A 38 1.04 5.63 0.41
N LEU A 39 0.61 6.81 0.83
CA LEU A 39 1.02 7.40 2.10
C LEU A 39 0.63 6.52 3.28
N VAL A 40 -0.62 6.04 3.32
CA VAL A 40 -1.11 5.16 4.38
C VAL A 40 -0.41 3.79 4.35
N ALA A 41 -0.18 3.22 3.15
CA ALA A 41 0.52 1.95 3.00
C ALA A 41 1.95 2.01 3.52
N ASN A 42 2.65 3.11 3.26
CA ASN A 42 4.04 3.34 3.71
C ASN A 42 4.13 3.99 5.10
N SER A 43 3.00 4.35 5.71
CA SER A 43 2.98 4.92 7.04
C SER A 43 3.34 3.87 8.09
N GLY A 44 4.11 4.24 9.09
CA GLY A 44 4.37 3.39 10.25
C GLY A 44 3.21 3.31 11.23
N LEU A 45 1.98 3.62 10.81
CA LEU A 45 0.79 3.57 11.65
C LEU A 45 0.49 2.13 12.10
N SER A 46 0.00 1.99 13.31
CA SER A 46 -0.38 0.70 13.90
C SER A 46 -1.69 0.81 14.69
N GLY A 47 -2.32 -0.33 14.94
CA GLY A 47 -3.53 -0.39 15.75
C GLY A 47 -4.70 0.44 15.20
N PRO A 48 -5.48 1.12 16.05
CA PRO A 48 -6.68 1.85 15.66
C PRO A 48 -6.42 2.97 14.63
N SER A 49 -5.26 3.64 14.71
CA SER A 49 -4.89 4.71 13.78
C SER A 49 -4.70 4.19 12.36
N ARG A 50 -4.08 3.01 12.21
CA ARG A 50 -3.95 2.33 10.93
C ARG A 50 -5.30 1.88 10.38
N GLN A 51 -6.16 1.33 11.25
CA GLN A 51 -7.51 0.92 10.85
C GLN A 51 -8.34 2.11 10.39
N LEU A 52 -8.28 3.22 11.10
CA LEU A 52 -8.95 4.46 10.68
C LEU A 52 -8.47 4.90 9.31
N ALA A 53 -7.15 5.01 9.11
CA ALA A 53 -6.57 5.44 7.85
C ALA A 53 -6.88 4.49 6.67
N ALA A 54 -6.86 3.16 6.92
CA ALA A 54 -7.13 2.13 5.92
C ALA A 54 -8.61 2.07 5.48
N ASN A 55 -9.53 2.48 6.35
CA ASN A 55 -10.96 2.53 6.05
C ASN A 55 -11.45 3.94 5.66
N ALA A 56 -10.58 4.95 5.74
CA ALA A 56 -10.88 6.31 5.34
C ALA A 56 -10.60 6.51 3.85
N ALA A 57 -11.60 6.95 3.10
CA ALA A 57 -11.48 7.31 1.71
C ALA A 57 -11.06 8.78 1.59
N PHE A 58 -10.17 9.09 0.66
CA PHE A 58 -9.76 10.44 0.38
C PHE A 58 -10.87 11.21 -0.36
N ILE A 59 -11.26 12.36 0.17
CA ILE A 59 -12.22 13.24 -0.48
C ILE A 59 -11.50 14.44 -1.12
N SER A 60 -10.74 15.17 -0.33
CA SER A 60 -9.96 16.32 -0.81
C SER A 60 -8.93 16.75 0.21
N CYS A 61 -7.87 17.40 -0.27
CA CYS A 61 -6.93 18.12 0.57
C CYS A 61 -6.74 19.53 0.00
N GLN A 62 -7.30 20.53 0.67
CA GLN A 62 -7.25 21.90 0.21
C GLN A 62 -7.05 22.87 1.38
N HIS A 63 -6.26 23.91 1.16
CA HIS A 63 -6.01 24.98 2.13
C HIS A 63 -5.57 24.44 3.52
N GLY A 64 -4.74 23.40 3.55
CA GLY A 64 -4.31 22.79 4.80
C GLY A 64 -5.40 22.00 5.54
N THR A 65 -6.51 21.66 4.86
CA THR A 65 -7.59 20.82 5.40
C THR A 65 -7.70 19.54 4.59
N LEU A 66 -7.50 18.41 5.25
CA LEU A 66 -7.68 17.07 4.70
C LEU A 66 -9.08 16.56 5.05
N LYS A 67 -9.89 16.31 4.05
CA LYS A 67 -11.22 15.71 4.21
C LYS A 67 -11.15 14.22 3.87
N LEU A 68 -11.61 13.41 4.78
CA LEU A 68 -11.68 11.95 4.66
C LEU A 68 -13.12 11.48 4.84
N GLY A 69 -13.55 10.54 4.02
CA GLY A 69 -14.84 9.87 4.15
C GLY A 69 -14.70 8.56 4.91
N LEU A 70 -15.57 8.33 5.88
CA LEU A 70 -15.62 7.10 6.65
C LEU A 70 -17.02 6.50 6.58
N SER A 71 -17.10 5.19 6.30
CA SER A 71 -18.40 4.52 6.26
C SER A 71 -19.03 4.46 7.66
N PRO A 72 -20.37 4.51 7.77
CA PRO A 72 -21.08 4.56 9.06
C PRO A 72 -20.72 3.44 10.03
N GLY A 73 -20.39 2.24 9.51
CA GLY A 73 -19.98 1.10 10.33
C GLY A 73 -18.61 1.25 11.01
N PHE A 74 -17.80 2.22 10.62
CA PHE A 74 -16.44 2.44 11.13
C PHE A 74 -16.29 3.70 11.98
N GLU A 75 -17.38 4.35 12.34
CA GLU A 75 -17.35 5.58 13.17
C GLU A 75 -16.65 5.38 14.52
N TYR A 76 -16.69 4.17 15.07
CA TYR A 76 -16.00 3.82 16.31
C TYR A 76 -14.47 3.95 16.22
N LEU A 77 -13.89 3.93 15.02
CA LEU A 77 -12.46 4.15 14.79
C LEU A 77 -12.07 5.62 14.94
N ARG A 78 -13.04 6.53 14.88
CA ARG A 78 -12.84 7.98 15.00
C ARG A 78 -12.58 8.40 16.44
N SER A 79 -11.45 7.98 16.98
CA SER A 79 -10.99 8.40 18.30
C SER A 79 -10.02 9.58 18.19
N GLU A 80 -10.01 10.44 19.18
CA GLU A 80 -9.08 11.58 19.26
C GLU A 80 -7.62 11.13 19.15
N ARG A 81 -7.28 10.02 19.79
CA ARG A 81 -5.94 9.42 19.75
C ARG A 81 -5.58 8.94 18.34
N ALA A 82 -6.52 8.33 17.62
CA ALA A 82 -6.28 7.88 16.25
C ALA A 82 -6.10 9.06 15.30
N LEU A 83 -6.88 10.13 15.48
CA LEU A 83 -6.75 11.36 14.70
C LEU A 83 -5.44 12.10 15.00
N ALA A 84 -5.01 12.14 16.27
CA ALA A 84 -3.73 12.74 16.65
C ALA A 84 -2.54 11.99 16.01
N ALA A 85 -2.52 10.66 16.08
CA ALA A 85 -1.47 9.85 15.45
C ALA A 85 -1.46 9.99 13.91
N LEU A 86 -2.64 10.13 13.30
CA LEU A 86 -2.77 10.42 11.88
C LEU A 86 -2.21 11.80 11.54
N GLY A 87 -2.50 12.80 12.36
CA GLY A 87 -1.95 14.16 12.22
C GLY A 87 -0.42 14.20 12.32
N GLU A 88 0.17 13.48 13.27
CA GLU A 88 1.63 13.36 13.40
C GLU A 88 2.27 12.68 12.18
N MET A 89 1.65 11.66 11.65
CA MET A 89 2.11 10.99 10.43
C MET A 89 2.07 11.95 9.24
N LEU A 90 0.96 12.66 9.06
CA LEU A 90 0.81 13.65 8.00
C LEU A 90 1.82 14.80 8.13
N GLN A 91 2.08 15.26 9.35
CA GLN A 91 3.10 16.27 9.59
C GLN A 91 4.50 15.81 9.18
N LYS A 92 4.83 14.55 9.44
CA LYS A 92 6.12 13.98 9.00
C LYS A 92 6.21 13.82 7.50
N ALA A 93 5.11 13.46 6.84
CA ALA A 93 5.08 13.20 5.41
C ALA A 93 4.98 14.49 4.57
N LEU A 94 4.17 15.45 5.00
CA LEU A 94 3.87 16.68 4.26
C LEU A 94 4.68 17.90 4.76
N GLY A 95 5.40 17.75 5.88
CA GLY A 95 6.11 18.87 6.52
C GLY A 95 5.18 19.86 7.26
N GLN A 96 3.88 19.67 7.19
CA GLN A 96 2.86 20.46 7.87
C GLN A 96 1.72 19.56 8.36
N ALA A 97 1.10 19.91 9.48
CA ALA A 97 -0.05 19.22 10.02
C ALA A 97 -1.35 19.79 9.40
N PRO A 98 -2.00 19.10 8.45
CA PRO A 98 -3.28 19.56 7.95
C PRO A 98 -4.37 19.37 8.99
N LYS A 99 -5.41 20.18 8.93
CA LYS A 99 -6.61 19.96 9.73
C LYS A 99 -7.36 18.76 9.16
N ILE A 100 -7.49 17.70 9.95
CA ILE A 100 -8.20 16.48 9.54
C ILE A 100 -9.68 16.64 9.85
N VAL A 101 -10.50 16.48 8.81
CA VAL A 101 -11.96 16.44 8.92
C VAL A 101 -12.43 15.09 8.41
N VAL A 102 -13.04 14.30 9.29
CA VAL A 102 -13.61 13.00 8.95
C VAL A 102 -15.12 13.16 8.87
N GLU A 103 -15.66 12.95 7.69
CA GLU A 103 -17.09 12.98 7.41
C GLU A 103 -17.62 11.55 7.29
N THR A 104 -18.79 11.28 7.86
CA THR A 104 -19.46 9.99 7.64
C THR A 104 -20.14 10.05 6.28
N VAL A 105 -19.73 9.13 5.39
CA VAL A 105 -20.27 9.05 4.03
C VAL A 105 -20.64 7.62 3.69
N GLU A 106 -21.78 7.45 3.06
CA GLU A 106 -22.14 6.13 2.52
C GLU A 106 -21.18 5.75 1.40
N THR A 107 -20.71 4.53 1.41
CA THR A 107 -19.67 4.01 0.51
C THR A 107 -20.02 4.19 -0.97
N GLU A 108 -21.29 4.25 -1.30
CA GLU A 108 -21.77 4.44 -2.68
C GLU A 108 -21.52 5.85 -3.24
N HIS A 109 -21.23 6.83 -2.36
CA HIS A 109 -21.07 8.24 -2.75
C HIS A 109 -19.61 8.72 -2.70
N VAL A 110 -18.68 7.86 -2.30
CA VAL A 110 -17.27 8.24 -2.27
C VAL A 110 -16.60 7.72 -3.54
N PRO A 111 -16.10 8.59 -4.42
CA PRO A 111 -15.47 8.17 -5.68
C PRO A 111 -14.10 7.50 -5.47
N ALA A 112 -13.54 7.57 -4.26
CA ALA A 112 -12.21 7.07 -3.95
C ALA A 112 -12.28 5.74 -3.19
N GLU A 113 -11.56 4.75 -3.68
CA GLU A 113 -11.36 3.46 -3.02
C GLU A 113 -10.56 3.64 -1.72
N THR A 114 -10.96 2.94 -0.66
CA THR A 114 -10.16 2.88 0.56
C THR A 114 -9.02 1.87 0.42
N LEU A 115 -7.98 1.98 1.24
CA LEU A 115 -6.89 1.00 1.25
C LEU A 115 -7.39 -0.41 1.54
N HIS A 116 -8.38 -0.54 2.41
CA HIS A 116 -9.00 -1.83 2.74
C HIS A 116 -9.72 -2.43 1.53
N GLN A 117 -10.54 -1.66 0.83
CA GLN A 117 -11.23 -2.09 -0.39
C GLN A 117 -10.24 -2.50 -1.50
N ARG A 118 -9.15 -1.74 -1.66
CA ARG A 118 -8.08 -2.07 -2.61
C ARG A 118 -7.43 -3.41 -2.27
N ALA A 119 -7.12 -3.65 -1.00
CA ALA A 119 -6.54 -4.91 -0.55
C ALA A 119 -7.49 -6.10 -0.77
N ASP A 120 -8.77 -5.92 -0.49
CA ASP A 120 -9.78 -6.97 -0.71
C ASP A 120 -9.96 -7.28 -2.20
N ARG A 121 -10.01 -6.25 -3.05
CA ARG A 121 -10.06 -6.45 -4.50
C ARG A 121 -8.84 -7.19 -5.02
N GLN A 122 -7.64 -6.79 -4.62
CA GLN A 122 -6.40 -7.46 -5.02
C GLN A 122 -6.34 -8.91 -4.52
N ARG A 123 -6.86 -9.18 -3.32
CA ARG A 123 -6.96 -10.55 -2.80
C ARG A 123 -7.93 -11.36 -3.65
N GLY A 124 -9.09 -10.82 -3.99
CA GLY A 124 -10.07 -11.46 -4.87
C GLY A 124 -9.52 -11.76 -6.26
N GLU A 125 -8.80 -10.81 -6.86
CA GLU A 125 -8.16 -10.99 -8.17
C GLU A 125 -7.10 -12.12 -8.12
N ARG A 126 -6.25 -12.15 -7.10
CA ARG A 126 -5.26 -13.22 -6.92
C ARG A 126 -5.91 -14.59 -6.71
N GLN A 127 -7.01 -14.63 -5.96
CA GLN A 127 -7.78 -15.83 -5.74
C GLN A 127 -8.35 -16.38 -7.07
N GLN A 128 -8.96 -15.53 -7.87
CA GLN A 128 -9.49 -15.91 -9.19
C GLN A 128 -8.40 -16.43 -10.13
N VAL A 129 -7.24 -15.79 -10.14
CA VAL A 129 -6.09 -16.24 -10.94
C VAL A 129 -5.62 -17.62 -10.45
N ALA A 130 -5.50 -17.83 -9.14
CA ALA A 130 -5.10 -19.12 -8.57
C ALA A 130 -6.09 -20.23 -8.92
N GLU A 131 -7.39 -19.96 -8.85
CA GLU A 131 -8.44 -20.90 -9.26
C GLU A 131 -8.38 -21.22 -10.74
N ALA A 132 -8.20 -20.22 -11.59
CA ALA A 132 -8.08 -20.42 -13.04
C ALA A 132 -6.86 -21.27 -13.40
N VAL A 133 -5.70 -20.99 -12.81
CA VAL A 133 -4.47 -21.77 -13.04
C VAL A 133 -4.64 -23.20 -12.56
N PHE A 134 -5.26 -23.41 -11.39
CA PHE A 134 -5.52 -24.74 -10.85
C PHE A 134 -6.47 -25.54 -11.74
N MET A 135 -7.53 -24.91 -12.24
CA MET A 135 -8.52 -25.57 -13.10
C MET A 135 -7.98 -25.88 -14.51
N ASP A 136 -6.98 -25.14 -14.97
CA ASP A 136 -6.34 -25.35 -16.28
C ASP A 136 -5.20 -26.38 -16.21
N ASP A 137 -4.83 -26.82 -15.03
CA ASP A 137 -3.80 -27.84 -14.82
C ASP A 137 -4.25 -29.21 -15.40
N PRO A 138 -3.45 -29.81 -16.31
CA PRO A 138 -3.80 -31.06 -16.96
C PRO A 138 -3.97 -32.24 -15.99
N GLU A 139 -3.23 -32.28 -14.88
CA GLU A 139 -3.36 -33.33 -13.87
C GLU A 139 -4.68 -33.20 -13.11
N VAL A 140 -5.07 -31.97 -12.79
CA VAL A 140 -6.36 -31.69 -12.17
C VAL A 140 -7.51 -32.07 -13.09
N GLN A 141 -7.41 -31.77 -14.38
CA GLN A 141 -8.41 -32.14 -15.38
C GLN A 141 -8.54 -33.66 -15.52
N VAL A 142 -7.44 -34.40 -15.48
CA VAL A 142 -7.46 -35.87 -15.48
C VAL A 142 -8.17 -36.42 -14.24
N LEU A 143 -7.89 -35.87 -13.07
CA LEU A 143 -8.57 -36.27 -11.83
C LEU A 143 -10.08 -36.04 -11.88
N ILE A 144 -10.51 -34.88 -12.42
CA ILE A 144 -11.93 -34.58 -12.59
C ILE A 144 -12.60 -35.52 -13.58
N GLN A 145 -11.97 -35.73 -14.76
CA GLN A 145 -12.59 -36.52 -15.85
C GLN A 145 -12.53 -38.01 -15.63
N GLN A 146 -11.43 -38.55 -15.11
CA GLN A 146 -11.23 -39.99 -14.99
C GLN A 146 -11.64 -40.54 -13.61
N HIS A 147 -11.50 -39.72 -12.56
CA HIS A 147 -11.75 -40.14 -11.19
C HIS A 147 -12.98 -39.49 -10.57
N GLY A 148 -13.68 -38.62 -11.30
CA GLY A 148 -14.88 -37.94 -10.81
C GLY A 148 -14.60 -37.00 -9.64
N ALA A 149 -13.35 -36.49 -9.52
CA ALA A 149 -13.00 -35.55 -8.49
C ALA A 149 -13.80 -34.24 -8.64
N ARG A 150 -14.15 -33.65 -7.53
CA ARG A 150 -14.84 -32.35 -7.51
C ARG A 150 -13.97 -31.32 -6.81
N VAL A 151 -13.82 -30.18 -7.44
CA VAL A 151 -13.18 -29.02 -6.83
C VAL A 151 -14.14 -28.40 -5.83
N VAL A 152 -13.69 -28.21 -4.61
CA VAL A 152 -14.46 -27.50 -3.59
C VAL A 152 -14.15 -26.02 -3.76
N CYS A 153 -15.16 -25.22 -4.07
CA CYS A 153 -15.04 -23.77 -4.14
C CYS A 153 -14.49 -23.25 -2.79
N ASP A 154 -13.70 -22.21 -2.82
CA ASP A 154 -13.04 -21.60 -1.66
C ASP A 154 -11.94 -22.44 -0.96
N SER A 155 -11.61 -23.63 -1.46
CA SER A 155 -10.51 -24.43 -0.92
C SER A 155 -9.15 -24.09 -1.55
N ILE A 156 -9.16 -23.48 -2.73
CA ILE A 156 -7.97 -23.06 -3.44
C ILE A 156 -7.52 -21.71 -2.86
N ARG A 157 -6.27 -21.64 -2.42
CA ARG A 157 -5.70 -20.40 -1.88
C ARG A 157 -4.40 -20.08 -2.61
N SER A 158 -4.16 -18.80 -2.82
CA SER A 158 -2.87 -18.34 -3.33
C SER A 158 -1.78 -18.59 -2.29
N PHE A 159 -0.61 -19.02 -2.72
CA PHE A 159 0.50 -19.45 -1.85
C PHE A 159 1.26 -18.28 -1.20
N ASP A 160 0.86 -17.04 -1.46
CA ASP A 160 1.57 -15.81 -1.05
C ASP A 160 1.01 -15.17 0.24
N GLU A 161 0.53 -15.97 1.19
CA GLU A 161 0.19 -15.47 2.54
C GLU A 161 1.18 -15.93 3.60
#